data_e22372d73f16deece1f3556262f324b5
#
_entry.id   e22372d73f16deece1f3556262f324b5
#
_cell.length_a   1.000
_cell.length_b   1.000
_cell.length_c   1.000
_cell.angle_alpha   90.00
_cell.angle_beta   90.00
_cell.angle_gamma   90.00
#
_symmetry.space_group_name_H-M   'P 1'
#
loop_
_entity.id
_entity.type
_entity.pdbx_description
1 polymer ?
#
loop_
_entity_poly.entity_id
_entity_poly.type
_entity_poly.pdbx_seq_one_letter_code
_entity_poly.pdbx_strand_id
1 'polypeptide(L)'
;YTFLTGRYASSSHSKIFLKECPAGTQALPAFNVGLESDRMNVGRVLEDAGYATGFVGKYHVHDTDHSKEGSLFGDLDVPKNAKYSDQLNKRKFKLEKLQRELVKKNGFTWAKNIYWGNLKSPFKGHNPDWTAQAALEFIEEHKDQPFYLHCCSTLLHGPNGEWFKSMMEKELVTGEGFLKKPLNLIDRKSVWERIQKAGLTEAEVGYLWMDDSLGLILDKLDEL
;
A
#
# COMPACT_ATOMS: atom_id res chain seq x y z
N TYR A 1 8.59 9.02 4.25
CA TYR A 1 10.02 9.28 4.06
C TYR A 1 10.77 9.28 5.39
N THR A 2 10.40 10.15 6.33
CA THR A 2 11.11 10.31 7.62
C THR A 2 11.21 9.00 8.41
N PHE A 3 10.13 8.24 8.51
CA PHE A 3 10.14 6.94 9.19
C PHE A 3 11.13 5.95 8.55
N LEU A 4 11.12 5.86 7.20
CA LEU A 4 11.97 4.90 6.50
C LEU A 4 13.45 5.29 6.45
N THR A 5 13.77 6.58 6.55
CA THR A 5 15.14 7.07 6.36
C THR A 5 15.80 7.63 7.63
N GLY A 6 15.03 7.88 8.68
CA GLY A 6 15.51 8.60 9.87
C GLY A 6 15.87 10.06 9.60
N ARG A 7 15.52 10.61 8.44
CA ARG A 7 15.87 11.99 8.02
C ARG A 7 14.61 12.84 7.88
N TYR A 8 14.74 14.13 8.09
CA TYR A 8 13.67 15.06 7.76
C TYR A 8 13.38 15.05 6.25
N ALA A 9 12.11 15.18 5.89
CA ALA A 9 11.69 15.23 4.49
C ALA A 9 12.39 16.34 3.69
N SER A 10 12.67 17.48 4.33
CA SER A 10 13.40 18.61 3.76
C SER A 10 14.85 18.30 3.34
N SER A 11 15.42 17.20 3.83
CA SER A 11 16.76 16.73 3.42
C SER A 11 16.72 15.73 2.25
N SER A 12 15.57 15.50 1.65
CA SER A 12 15.44 14.63 0.48
C SER A 12 16.14 15.25 -0.74
N HIS A 13 16.85 14.39 -1.48
CA HIS A 13 17.42 14.72 -2.78
C HIS A 13 16.67 14.06 -3.92
N SER A 14 15.48 13.54 -3.67
CA SER A 14 14.65 12.94 -4.70
C SER A 14 14.30 13.97 -5.77
N LYS A 15 14.26 13.52 -7.03
CA LYS A 15 14.01 14.42 -8.17
C LYS A 15 12.65 15.11 -8.09
N ILE A 16 11.65 14.39 -7.60
CA ILE A 16 10.31 14.94 -7.42
C ILE A 16 10.33 16.03 -6.34
N PHE A 17 10.96 15.75 -5.20
CA PHE A 17 11.04 16.72 -4.13
C PHE A 17 11.78 18.00 -4.54
N LEU A 18 12.94 17.85 -5.16
CA LEU A 18 13.76 19.00 -5.60
C LEU A 18 13.10 19.83 -6.72
N LYS A 19 12.19 19.22 -7.48
CA LYS A 19 11.40 19.96 -8.48
C LYS A 19 10.41 20.93 -7.82
N GLU A 20 9.79 20.52 -6.71
CA GLU A 20 8.80 21.32 -5.97
C GLU A 20 9.47 22.24 -4.94
N CYS A 21 10.53 21.77 -4.32
CA CYS A 21 11.31 22.47 -3.30
C CYS A 21 12.79 22.52 -3.70
N PRO A 22 13.19 23.46 -4.58
CA PRO A 22 14.58 23.60 -5.01
C PRO A 22 15.54 23.80 -3.82
N ALA A 23 16.77 23.34 -3.97
CA ALA A 23 17.81 23.50 -2.94
C ALA A 23 17.98 24.98 -2.54
N GLY A 24 18.06 25.23 -1.25
CA GLY A 24 18.18 26.60 -0.70
C GLY A 24 16.84 27.33 -0.54
N THR A 25 15.70 26.72 -0.90
CA THR A 25 14.37 27.27 -0.63
C THR A 25 13.76 26.70 0.64
N GLN A 26 12.80 27.40 1.21
CA GLN A 26 12.03 26.86 2.34
C GLN A 26 11.12 25.74 1.82
N ALA A 27 11.33 24.52 2.31
CA ALA A 27 10.54 23.38 1.93
C ALA A 27 9.28 23.27 2.78
N LEU A 28 8.14 23.13 2.11
CA LEU A 28 6.92 22.58 2.68
C LEU A 28 6.73 21.16 2.12
N PRO A 29 7.31 20.13 2.76
CA PRO A 29 7.21 18.77 2.25
C PRO A 29 5.77 18.29 2.36
N ALA A 30 5.02 18.40 1.27
CA ALA A 30 3.66 17.90 1.17
C ALA A 30 3.68 16.37 0.90
N PHE A 31 3.43 15.93 -0.33
CA PHE A 31 3.19 14.51 -0.58
C PHE A 31 4.29 13.79 -1.37
N ASN A 32 5.21 14.49 -2.00
CA ASN A 32 6.07 13.91 -3.01
C ASN A 32 7.54 13.87 -2.59
N VAL A 33 7.79 13.23 -1.46
CA VAL A 33 9.16 12.98 -1.00
C VAL A 33 9.51 11.52 -1.31
N GLY A 34 10.24 11.31 -2.40
CA GLY A 34 10.64 9.97 -2.82
C GLY A 34 11.82 9.42 -2.03
N LEU A 35 11.86 8.10 -1.90
CA LEU A 35 13.06 7.39 -1.43
C LEU A 35 14.10 7.38 -2.54
N GLU A 36 15.30 7.79 -2.20
CA GLU A 36 16.44 7.70 -3.09
C GLU A 36 16.95 6.26 -3.14
N SER A 37 17.09 5.73 -4.37
CA SER A 37 17.53 4.34 -4.57
C SER A 37 19.01 4.08 -4.25
N ASP A 38 19.78 5.13 -4.02
CA ASP A 38 21.21 5.10 -3.71
C ASP A 38 21.53 5.44 -2.25
N ARG A 39 20.51 5.64 -1.42
CA ARG A 39 20.69 6.04 -0.01
C ARG A 39 20.19 4.99 0.95
N MET A 40 20.80 5.01 2.14
CA MET A 40 20.40 4.15 3.25
C MET A 40 19.00 4.48 3.74
N ASN A 41 18.26 3.43 4.01
CA ASN A 41 16.94 3.43 4.65
C ASN A 41 16.79 2.16 5.51
N VAL A 42 15.72 2.06 6.27
CA VAL A 42 15.51 0.94 7.20
C VAL A 42 15.56 -0.44 6.50
N GLY A 43 15.04 -0.54 5.28
CA GLY A 43 15.08 -1.80 4.51
C GLY A 43 16.52 -2.25 4.27
N ARG A 44 17.38 -1.34 3.75
CA ARG A 44 18.81 -1.66 3.49
C ARG A 44 19.60 -1.95 4.76
N VAL A 45 19.40 -1.15 5.81
CA VAL A 45 20.07 -1.36 7.09
C VAL A 45 19.77 -2.74 7.66
N LEU A 46 18.51 -3.16 7.57
CA LEU A 46 18.09 -4.46 8.08
C LEU A 46 18.52 -5.62 7.16
N GLU A 47 18.50 -5.41 5.83
CA GLU A 47 19.04 -6.37 4.86
C GLU A 47 20.54 -6.60 5.12
N ASP A 48 21.33 -5.54 5.30
CA ASP A 48 22.77 -5.62 5.63
C ASP A 48 23.00 -6.34 6.97
N ALA A 49 22.02 -6.30 7.88
CA ALA A 49 22.06 -7.04 9.16
C ALA A 49 21.54 -8.49 9.05
N GLY A 50 21.20 -8.96 7.85
CA GLY A 50 20.75 -10.33 7.61
C GLY A 50 19.24 -10.56 7.79
N TYR A 51 18.43 -9.50 7.83
CA TYR A 51 16.97 -9.63 7.88
C TYR A 51 16.38 -9.78 6.48
N ALA A 52 15.33 -10.60 6.36
CA ALA A 52 14.42 -10.48 5.23
C ALA A 52 13.61 -9.19 5.38
N THR A 53 13.51 -8.39 4.33
CA THR A 53 12.79 -7.11 4.39
C THR A 53 11.64 -7.08 3.40
N GLY A 54 10.41 -6.99 3.92
CA GLY A 54 9.17 -6.99 3.15
C GLY A 54 8.44 -5.65 3.16
N PHE A 55 7.78 -5.35 2.04
CA PHE A 55 6.86 -4.21 1.94
C PHE A 55 5.54 -4.64 1.31
N VAL A 56 4.41 -4.29 1.91
CA VAL A 56 3.07 -4.58 1.39
C VAL A 56 2.15 -3.37 1.48
N GLY A 57 1.23 -3.24 0.54
CA GLY A 57 0.20 -2.22 0.55
C GLY A 57 0.59 -0.91 -0.13
N LYS A 58 0.10 0.21 0.39
CA LYS A 58 0.25 1.52 -0.23
C LYS A 58 1.69 2.03 -0.18
N TYR A 59 2.28 2.27 -1.34
CA TYR A 59 3.60 2.86 -1.48
C TYR A 59 3.51 4.25 -2.12
N HIS A 60 3.80 5.29 -1.36
CA HIS A 60 3.64 6.70 -1.79
C HIS A 60 4.96 7.50 -1.71
N VAL A 61 6.08 6.80 -1.75
CA VAL A 61 7.42 7.40 -1.64
C VAL A 61 8.30 7.05 -2.85
N HIS A 62 7.72 7.02 -4.04
CA HIS A 62 8.47 6.88 -5.28
C HIS A 62 9.15 8.19 -5.68
N ASP A 63 10.38 8.09 -6.16
CA ASP A 63 11.05 9.19 -6.86
C ASP A 63 10.74 9.18 -8.37
N THR A 64 9.44 9.03 -8.70
CA THR A 64 8.97 8.95 -10.09
C THR A 64 7.77 9.86 -10.28
N ASP A 65 7.82 10.69 -11.30
CA ASP A 65 6.70 11.56 -11.67
C ASP A 65 5.62 10.72 -12.38
N HIS A 66 4.55 10.42 -11.64
CA HIS A 66 3.43 9.64 -12.14
C HIS A 66 2.47 10.44 -13.03
N SER A 67 2.62 11.77 -13.05
CA SER A 67 1.69 12.66 -13.75
C SER A 67 2.06 12.88 -15.20
N LYS A 68 3.27 12.51 -15.63
CA LYS A 68 3.73 12.77 -17.01
C LYS A 68 3.14 11.76 -17.97
N GLU A 69 2.47 12.30 -18.99
CA GLU A 69 2.13 11.57 -20.21
C GLU A 69 3.41 10.99 -20.82
N GLY A 70 3.38 9.72 -21.22
CA GLY A 70 4.58 8.99 -21.68
C GLY A 70 5.51 8.50 -20.57
N SER A 71 5.20 8.73 -19.30
CA SER A 71 5.85 8.01 -18.22
C SER A 71 5.31 6.57 -18.16
N LEU A 72 6.16 5.62 -17.79
CA LEU A 72 5.75 4.22 -17.67
C LEU A 72 4.54 4.04 -16.73
N PHE A 73 4.38 4.91 -15.75
CA PHE A 73 3.21 4.95 -14.88
C PHE A 73 2.00 5.61 -15.54
N GLY A 74 2.18 6.72 -16.25
CA GLY A 74 1.10 7.40 -16.96
C GLY A 74 0.42 6.50 -17.99
N ASP A 75 1.20 5.71 -18.73
CA ASP A 75 0.69 4.77 -19.73
C ASP A 75 -0.08 3.60 -19.12
N LEU A 76 0.20 3.28 -17.85
CA LEU A 76 -0.46 2.20 -17.11
C LEU A 76 -1.56 2.71 -16.18
N ASP A 77 -1.66 4.02 -15.95
CA ASP A 77 -2.69 4.58 -15.08
C ASP A 77 -4.11 4.36 -15.63
N VAL A 78 -5.06 4.35 -14.75
CA VAL A 78 -6.45 4.08 -15.07
C VAL A 78 -7.17 5.40 -15.33
N PRO A 79 -7.86 5.56 -16.47
CA PRO A 79 -8.68 6.73 -16.70
C PRO A 79 -9.74 6.91 -15.58
N LYS A 80 -10.04 8.15 -15.25
CA LYS A 80 -11.10 8.47 -14.29
C LYS A 80 -12.43 7.87 -14.78
N ASN A 81 -13.12 7.16 -13.88
CA ASN A 81 -14.38 6.48 -14.18
C ASN A 81 -14.27 5.38 -15.26
N ALA A 82 -13.11 4.76 -15.43
CA ALA A 82 -12.95 3.61 -16.31
C ALA A 82 -13.90 2.48 -15.91
N LYS A 83 -14.48 1.80 -16.90
CA LYS A 83 -15.25 0.59 -16.68
C LYS A 83 -14.34 -0.63 -16.68
N TYR A 84 -14.78 -1.70 -16.03
CA TYR A 84 -14.06 -2.98 -16.06
C TYR A 84 -13.85 -3.46 -17.51
N SER A 85 -12.64 -3.95 -17.74
CA SER A 85 -12.28 -4.68 -18.96
C SER A 85 -11.02 -5.50 -18.69
N ASP A 86 -10.81 -6.57 -19.48
CA ASP A 86 -9.58 -7.37 -19.41
C ASP A 86 -8.33 -6.53 -19.71
N GLN A 87 -8.45 -5.56 -20.60
CA GLN A 87 -7.35 -4.66 -20.90
C GLN A 87 -6.99 -3.80 -19.67
N LEU A 88 -7.99 -3.27 -19.00
CA LEU A 88 -7.79 -2.50 -17.76
C LEU A 88 -7.14 -3.35 -16.68
N ASN A 89 -7.62 -4.58 -16.51
CA ASN A 89 -7.05 -5.53 -15.55
C ASN A 89 -5.58 -5.85 -15.84
N LYS A 90 -5.24 -6.10 -17.12
CA LYS A 90 -3.84 -6.31 -17.53
C LYS A 90 -2.96 -5.09 -17.26
N ARG A 91 -3.47 -3.88 -17.44
CA ARG A 91 -2.75 -2.64 -17.12
C ARG A 91 -2.49 -2.53 -15.61
N LYS A 92 -3.49 -2.78 -14.77
CA LYS A 92 -3.36 -2.76 -13.31
C LYS A 92 -2.34 -3.80 -12.82
N PHE A 93 -2.40 -5.00 -13.35
CA PHE A 93 -1.44 -6.05 -13.05
C PHE A 93 0.01 -5.65 -13.41
N LYS A 94 0.21 -5.06 -14.60
CA LYS A 94 1.54 -4.55 -14.99
C LYS A 94 2.02 -3.43 -14.08
N LEU A 95 1.12 -2.53 -13.69
CA LEU A 95 1.44 -1.42 -12.80
C LEU A 95 1.86 -1.93 -11.42
N GLU A 96 1.14 -2.87 -10.87
CA GLU A 96 1.49 -3.48 -9.58
C GLU A 96 2.87 -4.16 -9.63
N LYS A 97 3.15 -4.94 -10.67
CA LYS A 97 4.45 -5.56 -10.90
C LYS A 97 5.59 -4.53 -10.95
N LEU A 98 5.40 -3.45 -11.68
CA LEU A 98 6.37 -2.36 -11.76
C LEU A 98 6.62 -1.72 -10.40
N GLN A 99 5.58 -1.51 -9.63
CA GLN A 99 5.69 -0.94 -8.29
C GLN A 99 6.47 -1.85 -7.34
N ARG A 100 6.28 -3.18 -7.41
CA ARG A 100 7.12 -4.15 -6.66
C ARG A 100 8.61 -3.95 -6.97
N GLU A 101 8.97 -3.87 -8.24
CA GLU A 101 10.38 -3.72 -8.62
C GLU A 101 10.96 -2.38 -8.13
N LEU A 102 10.15 -1.31 -8.12
CA LEU A 102 10.59 -0.04 -7.56
C LEU A 102 10.79 -0.10 -6.04
N VAL A 103 9.90 -0.78 -5.32
CA VAL A 103 10.04 -1.00 -3.88
C VAL A 103 11.33 -1.77 -3.59
N LYS A 104 11.59 -2.85 -4.32
CA LYS A 104 12.82 -3.63 -4.18
C LYS A 104 14.07 -2.80 -4.49
N LYS A 105 14.04 -2.04 -5.58
CA LYS A 105 15.13 -1.12 -5.92
C LYS A 105 15.40 -0.10 -4.80
N ASN A 106 14.37 0.26 -4.06
CA ASN A 106 14.47 1.21 -2.95
C ASN A 106 14.84 0.56 -1.60
N GLY A 107 15.26 -0.71 -1.58
CA GLY A 107 15.88 -1.33 -0.42
C GLY A 107 15.03 -2.32 0.36
N PHE A 108 14.08 -2.98 -0.30
CA PHE A 108 13.35 -4.11 0.27
C PHE A 108 13.61 -5.38 -0.57
N THR A 109 13.87 -6.51 0.07
CA THR A 109 14.15 -7.77 -0.63
C THR A 109 12.89 -8.41 -1.21
N TRP A 110 11.73 -8.13 -0.60
CA TRP A 110 10.44 -8.67 -0.97
C TRP A 110 9.37 -7.57 -1.03
N ALA A 111 8.47 -7.64 -1.99
CA ALA A 111 7.34 -6.73 -2.11
C ALA A 111 6.17 -7.41 -2.82
N LYS A 112 4.95 -7.21 -2.33
CA LYS A 112 3.73 -7.75 -2.92
C LYS A 112 2.52 -6.87 -2.60
N ASN A 113 1.51 -6.94 -3.47
CA ASN A 113 0.27 -6.21 -3.32
C ASN A 113 0.50 -4.70 -3.14
N ILE A 114 1.37 -4.15 -4.00
CA ILE A 114 1.78 -2.75 -3.96
C ILE A 114 0.86 -1.90 -4.82
N TYR A 115 0.47 -0.75 -4.31
CA TYR A 115 -0.20 0.28 -5.10
C TYR A 115 0.23 1.68 -4.69
N TRP A 116 0.25 2.58 -5.67
CA TRP A 116 0.65 3.96 -5.45
C TRP A 116 -0.56 4.84 -5.17
N GLY A 117 -0.43 5.70 -4.17
CA GLY A 117 -1.43 6.73 -3.87
C GLY A 117 -2.82 6.17 -3.55
N ASN A 118 -3.84 6.97 -3.79
CA ASN A 118 -5.22 6.55 -3.66
C ASN A 118 -5.72 5.98 -4.98
N LEU A 119 -6.38 4.84 -4.93
CA LEU A 119 -6.92 4.21 -6.13
C LEU A 119 -8.03 5.06 -6.73
N LYS A 120 -8.08 5.14 -8.07
CA LYS A 120 -9.14 5.80 -8.82
C LYS A 120 -10.30 4.84 -9.09
N SER A 121 -11.51 5.38 -9.31
CA SER A 121 -12.64 4.57 -9.78
C SER A 121 -12.27 3.86 -11.10
N PRO A 122 -12.65 2.57 -11.31
CA PRO A 122 -13.47 1.71 -10.44
C PRO A 122 -12.70 1.06 -9.28
N PHE A 123 -11.38 1.24 -9.19
CA PHE A 123 -10.52 0.61 -8.18
C PHE A 123 -10.45 1.43 -6.88
N LYS A 124 -11.32 2.41 -6.73
CA LYS A 124 -11.41 3.26 -5.55
C LYS A 124 -12.00 2.45 -4.41
N GLY A 125 -11.17 2.14 -3.46
CA GLY A 125 -11.57 1.40 -2.27
C GLY A 125 -10.37 1.09 -1.39
N HIS A 126 -10.69 0.64 -0.21
CA HIS A 126 -9.69 0.14 0.72
C HIS A 126 -9.55 -1.37 0.54
N ASN A 127 -8.32 -1.87 0.57
CA ASN A 127 -8.01 -3.28 0.31
C ASN A 127 -7.26 -3.92 1.49
N PRO A 128 -7.80 -3.89 2.72
CA PRO A 128 -7.09 -4.44 3.87
C PRO A 128 -6.89 -5.95 3.75
N ASP A 129 -7.88 -6.70 3.28
CA ASP A 129 -7.79 -8.14 3.08
C ASP A 129 -6.65 -8.51 2.10
N TRP A 130 -6.55 -7.76 1.00
CA TRP A 130 -5.51 -7.98 -0.01
C TRP A 130 -4.11 -7.63 0.51
N THR A 131 -4.02 -6.57 1.33
CA THR A 131 -2.77 -6.20 2.01
C THR A 131 -2.39 -7.24 3.07
N ALA A 132 -3.36 -7.67 3.88
CA ALA A 132 -3.15 -8.70 4.90
C ALA A 132 -2.72 -10.03 4.29
N GLN A 133 -3.32 -10.45 3.16
CA GLN A 133 -2.89 -11.65 2.44
C GLN A 133 -1.38 -11.64 2.14
N ALA A 134 -0.88 -10.54 1.58
CA ALA A 134 0.54 -10.43 1.27
C ALA A 134 1.42 -10.42 2.52
N ALA A 135 0.92 -9.85 3.63
CA ALA A 135 1.61 -9.88 4.91
C ALA A 135 1.74 -11.31 5.46
N LEU A 136 0.64 -12.07 5.42
CA LEU A 136 0.64 -13.49 5.85
C LEU A 136 1.58 -14.35 4.99
N GLU A 137 1.58 -14.15 3.68
CA GLU A 137 2.49 -14.84 2.77
C GLU A 137 3.95 -14.53 3.08
N PHE A 138 4.28 -13.25 3.29
CA PHE A 138 5.64 -12.84 3.66
C PHE A 138 6.10 -13.50 4.97
N ILE A 139 5.26 -13.50 5.99
CA ILE A 139 5.55 -14.11 7.30
C ILE A 139 5.82 -15.61 7.13
N GLU A 140 4.96 -16.32 6.39
CA GLU A 140 5.14 -17.76 6.15
C GLU A 140 6.42 -18.07 5.37
N GLU A 141 6.75 -17.27 4.35
CA GLU A 141 7.94 -17.45 3.54
C GLU A 141 9.26 -17.20 4.31
N HIS A 142 9.21 -16.39 5.38
CA HIS A 142 10.41 -15.92 6.08
C HIS A 142 10.42 -16.27 7.58
N LYS A 143 9.54 -17.15 8.03
CA LYS A 143 9.38 -17.51 9.45
C LYS A 143 10.64 -18.09 10.12
N ASP A 144 11.54 -18.68 9.34
CA ASP A 144 12.75 -19.34 9.85
C ASP A 144 13.96 -18.41 9.94
N GLN A 145 13.78 -17.09 9.73
CA GLN A 145 14.83 -16.09 9.79
C GLN A 145 14.34 -14.77 10.36
N PRO A 146 15.23 -13.91 10.87
CA PRO A 146 14.83 -12.56 11.25
C PRO A 146 14.22 -11.81 10.07
N PHE A 147 13.11 -11.12 10.29
CA PHE A 147 12.49 -10.34 9.23
C PHE A 147 11.95 -8.98 9.72
N TYR A 148 11.77 -8.10 8.78
CA TYR A 148 11.09 -6.83 8.92
C TYR A 148 10.01 -6.71 7.84
N LEU A 149 8.77 -6.53 8.25
CA LEU A 149 7.66 -6.28 7.34
C LEU A 149 7.11 -4.86 7.53
N HIS A 150 7.17 -4.05 6.47
CA HIS A 150 6.51 -2.75 6.41
C HIS A 150 5.14 -2.89 5.76
N CYS A 151 4.10 -2.95 6.61
CA CYS A 151 2.72 -3.14 6.18
C CYS A 151 1.98 -1.80 6.15
N CYS A 152 1.55 -1.37 4.96
CA CYS A 152 0.90 -0.08 4.72
C CYS A 152 -0.57 -0.25 4.32
N SER A 153 -1.45 -0.32 5.32
CA SER A 153 -2.91 -0.27 5.09
C SER A 153 -3.33 1.13 4.63
N THR A 154 -4.40 1.21 3.81
CA THR A 154 -5.09 2.47 3.51
C THR A 154 -6.25 2.77 4.44
N LEU A 155 -6.60 1.85 5.32
CA LEU A 155 -7.62 2.13 6.30
C LEU A 155 -7.20 3.23 7.25
N LEU A 156 -8.21 3.96 7.66
CA LEU A 156 -8.27 5.22 8.37
C LEU A 156 -7.83 6.43 7.53
N HIS A 157 -7.50 6.25 6.24
CA HIS A 157 -7.32 7.38 5.34
C HIS A 157 -8.67 7.89 4.85
N GLY A 158 -8.90 9.19 4.92
CA GLY A 158 -10.14 9.82 4.42
C GLY A 158 -10.36 9.67 2.90
N PRO A 159 -11.58 9.88 2.45
CA PRO A 159 -12.77 10.20 3.23
C PRO A 159 -13.40 8.97 3.92
N ASN A 160 -13.79 9.12 5.17
CA ASN A 160 -14.30 8.04 6.04
C ASN A 160 -15.58 7.37 5.48
N GLY A 161 -16.43 8.13 4.80
CA GLY A 161 -17.67 7.60 4.20
C GLY A 161 -17.47 6.57 3.10
N GLU A 162 -16.23 6.30 2.69
CA GLU A 162 -15.91 5.28 1.70
C GLU A 162 -15.52 3.93 2.32
N TRP A 163 -15.24 3.87 3.61
CA TRP A 163 -14.87 2.62 4.28
C TRP A 163 -16.00 1.61 4.24
N PHE A 164 -17.21 2.03 4.60
CA PHE A 164 -18.39 1.17 4.52
C PHE A 164 -18.69 0.74 3.08
N LYS A 165 -18.62 1.65 2.13
CA LYS A 165 -18.80 1.33 0.70
C LYS A 165 -17.78 0.30 0.23
N SER A 166 -16.51 0.47 0.60
CA SER A 166 -15.45 -0.46 0.25
C SER A 166 -15.65 -1.84 0.89
N MET A 167 -16.12 -1.88 2.14
CA MET A 167 -16.42 -3.12 2.84
C MET A 167 -17.61 -3.87 2.19
N MET A 168 -18.61 -3.14 1.73
CA MET A 168 -19.81 -3.69 1.09
C MET A 168 -19.66 -3.93 -0.41
N GLU A 169 -18.51 -3.57 -1.00
CA GLU A 169 -18.26 -3.78 -2.41
C GLU A 169 -18.25 -5.27 -2.75
N LYS A 170 -19.07 -5.64 -3.73
CA LYS A 170 -19.19 -7.02 -4.20
C LYS A 170 -18.07 -7.42 -5.14
N GLU A 171 -17.63 -6.47 -5.94
CA GLU A 171 -16.50 -6.65 -6.83
C GLU A 171 -15.20 -6.54 -6.03
N LEU A 172 -14.38 -7.54 -6.15
CA LEU A 172 -13.09 -7.59 -5.46
C LEU A 172 -12.06 -6.75 -6.21
N VAL A 173 -12.15 -5.47 -6.00
CA VAL A 173 -11.33 -4.46 -6.66
C VAL A 173 -10.09 -4.17 -5.84
N THR A 174 -8.91 -4.33 -6.42
CA THR A 174 -7.61 -4.15 -5.77
C THR A 174 -6.67 -3.26 -6.57
N GLY A 175 -5.51 -2.98 -6.01
CA GLY A 175 -4.44 -2.30 -6.75
C GLY A 175 -3.94 -3.08 -7.97
N GLU A 176 -4.07 -4.39 -7.95
CA GLU A 176 -3.72 -5.30 -9.04
C GLU A 176 -4.84 -5.46 -10.08
N GLY A 177 -6.04 -5.01 -9.76
CA GLY A 177 -7.22 -5.14 -10.60
C GLY A 177 -8.34 -5.92 -9.91
N PHE A 178 -9.21 -6.55 -10.71
CA PHE A 178 -10.29 -7.38 -10.20
C PHE A 178 -9.80 -8.79 -9.90
N LEU A 179 -10.05 -9.25 -8.70
CA LEU A 179 -9.77 -10.62 -8.30
C LEU A 179 -10.86 -11.57 -8.80
N LYS A 180 -10.46 -12.74 -9.27
CA LYS A 180 -11.38 -13.77 -9.74
C LYS A 180 -12.11 -14.50 -8.61
N LYS A 181 -11.54 -14.49 -7.42
CA LYS A 181 -12.05 -15.19 -6.24
C LYS A 181 -11.95 -14.29 -5.01
N PRO A 182 -12.92 -14.36 -4.09
CA PRO A 182 -12.81 -13.66 -2.81
C PRO A 182 -11.60 -14.18 -2.02
N LEU A 183 -10.99 -13.29 -1.26
CA LEU A 183 -9.87 -13.63 -0.38
C LEU A 183 -10.36 -14.38 0.86
N ASN A 184 -11.58 -14.09 1.31
CA ASN A 184 -12.22 -14.71 2.50
C ASN A 184 -11.37 -14.68 3.78
N LEU A 185 -10.54 -13.65 3.93
CA LEU A 185 -9.70 -13.50 5.12
C LEU A 185 -10.47 -12.88 6.29
N ILE A 186 -11.33 -11.92 5.99
CA ILE A 186 -12.11 -11.20 6.99
C ILE A 186 -13.59 -11.40 6.70
N ASP A 187 -14.33 -11.80 7.72
CA ASP A 187 -15.80 -11.88 7.66
C ASP A 187 -16.40 -10.46 7.77
N ARG A 188 -16.58 -9.83 6.62
CA ARG A 188 -17.11 -8.48 6.51
C ARG A 188 -18.53 -8.35 7.09
N LYS A 189 -19.31 -9.43 7.06
CA LYS A 189 -20.63 -9.47 7.67
C LYS A 189 -20.51 -9.40 9.21
N SER A 190 -19.61 -10.17 9.79
CA SER A 190 -19.31 -10.11 11.21
C SER A 190 -18.80 -8.72 11.65
N VAL A 191 -17.94 -8.08 10.85
CA VAL A 191 -17.51 -6.69 11.12
C VAL A 191 -18.73 -5.77 11.25
N TRP A 192 -19.64 -5.83 10.29
CA TRP A 192 -20.83 -4.98 10.31
C TRP A 192 -21.77 -5.27 11.47
N GLU A 193 -22.03 -6.53 11.76
CA GLU A 193 -22.87 -6.96 12.89
C GLU A 193 -22.32 -6.47 14.24
N ARG A 194 -21.01 -6.52 14.44
CA ARG A 194 -20.34 -6.01 15.65
C ARG A 194 -20.45 -4.49 15.77
N ILE A 195 -20.28 -3.76 14.69
CA ILE A 195 -20.49 -2.31 14.63
C ILE A 195 -21.93 -1.95 15.04
N GLN A 196 -22.93 -2.62 14.47
CA GLN A 196 -24.34 -2.38 14.80
C GLN A 196 -24.66 -2.74 16.27
N LYS A 197 -24.15 -3.87 16.75
CA LYS A 197 -24.34 -4.31 18.14
C LYS A 197 -23.74 -3.32 19.15
N ALA A 198 -22.66 -2.66 18.79
CA ALA A 198 -22.02 -1.63 19.61
C ALA A 198 -22.75 -0.27 19.54
N GLY A 199 -23.81 -0.12 18.73
CA GLY A 199 -24.51 1.15 18.54
C GLY A 199 -23.69 2.17 17.73
N LEU A 200 -22.69 1.70 16.98
CA LEU A 200 -21.84 2.51 16.12
C LEU A 200 -22.41 2.60 14.71
N THR A 201 -21.82 3.46 13.87
CA THR A 201 -22.31 3.78 12.54
C THR A 201 -21.33 3.31 11.44
N GLU A 202 -21.67 3.55 10.19
CA GLU A 202 -20.81 3.30 9.04
C GLU A 202 -19.45 4.03 9.13
N ALA A 203 -19.38 5.12 9.89
CA ALA A 203 -18.16 5.90 10.06
C ALA A 203 -17.07 5.17 10.87
N GLU A 204 -17.45 4.20 11.69
CA GLU A 204 -16.52 3.43 12.53
C GLU A 204 -16.07 2.10 11.90
N VAL A 205 -16.68 1.69 10.80
CA VAL A 205 -16.38 0.42 10.11
C VAL A 205 -14.89 0.24 9.83
N GLY A 206 -14.23 1.31 9.39
CA GLY A 206 -12.81 1.25 9.03
C GLY A 206 -11.90 0.86 10.19
N TYR A 207 -12.24 1.26 11.41
CA TYR A 207 -11.46 0.93 12.60
C TYR A 207 -11.50 -0.57 12.90
N LEU A 208 -12.69 -1.16 12.95
CA LEU A 208 -12.84 -2.58 13.25
C LEU A 208 -12.32 -3.47 12.11
N TRP A 209 -12.53 -3.04 10.86
CA TRP A 209 -11.99 -3.77 9.70
C TRP A 209 -10.46 -3.77 9.68
N MET A 210 -9.83 -2.65 10.07
CA MET A 210 -8.39 -2.58 10.22
C MET A 210 -7.89 -3.44 11.38
N ASP A 211 -8.59 -3.39 12.51
CA ASP A 211 -8.27 -4.18 13.71
C ASP A 211 -8.29 -5.69 13.40
N ASP A 212 -9.34 -6.19 12.74
CA ASP A 212 -9.42 -7.57 12.30
C ASP A 212 -8.28 -7.95 11.32
N SER A 213 -7.91 -7.02 10.43
CA SER A 213 -6.79 -7.25 9.50
C SER A 213 -5.45 -7.37 10.23
N LEU A 214 -5.25 -6.57 11.27
CA LEU A 214 -4.08 -6.63 12.13
C LEU A 214 -4.10 -7.89 12.98
N GLY A 215 -5.27 -8.26 13.51
CA GLY A 215 -5.48 -9.51 14.27
C GLY A 215 -5.00 -10.73 13.50
N LEU A 216 -5.37 -10.88 12.23
CA LEU A 216 -4.89 -11.97 11.38
C LEU A 216 -3.35 -12.05 11.29
N ILE A 217 -2.68 -10.89 11.24
CA ILE A 217 -1.21 -10.83 11.18
C ILE A 217 -0.61 -11.25 12.52
N LEU A 218 -1.18 -10.79 13.63
CA LEU A 218 -0.73 -11.13 14.99
C LEU A 218 -0.96 -12.60 15.29
N ASP A 219 -2.15 -13.14 14.98
CA ASP A 219 -2.46 -14.57 15.12
C ASP A 219 -1.46 -15.43 14.34
N LYS A 220 -1.10 -15.01 13.12
CA LYS A 220 -0.09 -15.71 12.32
C LYS A 220 1.30 -15.69 12.97
N LEU A 221 1.67 -14.62 13.64
CA LEU A 221 2.94 -14.54 14.36
C LEU A 221 2.92 -15.41 15.64
N ASP A 222 1.77 -15.51 16.29
CA ASP A 222 1.61 -16.35 17.48
C ASP A 222 1.59 -17.87 17.16
N GLU A 223 1.27 -18.24 15.90
CA GLU A 223 1.31 -19.63 15.43
C GLU A 223 2.73 -20.15 15.13
N LEU A 224 3.73 -19.28 15.05
CA LEU A 224 5.10 -19.61 14.66
C LEU A 224 6.03 -19.75 15.84
#